data_a14483bd0a65710226dd7304a2d1922c
#
_entry.id   a14483bd0a65710226dd7304a2d1922c
#
_cell.length_a   1.000
_cell.length_b   1.000
_cell.length_c   1.000
_cell.angle_alpha   90.00
_cell.angle_beta   90.00
_cell.angle_gamma   90.00
#
_symmetry.space_group_name_H-M   'P 1'
#
loop_
_entity.id
_entity.type
_entity.pdbx_description
1 polymer ?
#
loop_
_entity_poly.entity_id
_entity_poly.type
_entity_poly.pdbx_seq_one_letter_code
_entity_poly.pdbx_strand_id
1 'polypeptide(L)'
;MPVNLPLPQAEALLPVAGVRIGSTMAGVRKAGRRDLSVWLLAEGSVVAGVFTRNRFCAAPVQVCREHLAQQGIRALLINTGNANAGTGADGLARARRSCAALARELGLDARQVLPFSTGVIMETLPVERIEAGLPAAIAAARGDAWLEAAQAIMTTDTQPKAASRQIQIHGRTVTLTGIAKGAGMIR
;
A
#
# COMPACT_ATOMS: atom_id res chain seq x y z
N MET A 1 18.15 -1.33 -15.48
CA MET A 1 18.52 0.07 -15.70
C MET A 1 17.29 0.93 -15.59
N PRO A 2 17.29 2.02 -14.85
CA PRO A 2 16.15 2.92 -14.88
C PRO A 2 16.00 3.44 -16.29
N VAL A 3 14.77 3.41 -16.80
CA VAL A 3 14.44 4.10 -18.04
C VAL A 3 14.69 5.58 -17.80
N ASN A 4 15.17 6.33 -18.79
CA ASN A 4 15.40 7.79 -18.72
C ASN A 4 14.06 8.54 -18.56
N LEU A 5 13.36 8.28 -17.47
CA LEU A 5 12.16 9.01 -17.07
C LEU A 5 12.54 10.09 -16.07
N PRO A 6 12.00 11.30 -16.19
CA PRO A 6 12.20 12.33 -15.19
C PRO A 6 11.61 11.87 -13.84
N LEU A 7 12.25 12.32 -12.75
CA LEU A 7 11.68 12.10 -11.42
C LEU A 7 10.31 12.78 -11.32
N PRO A 8 9.30 12.09 -10.77
CA PRO A 8 8.01 12.72 -10.55
C PRO A 8 8.16 13.90 -9.57
N GLN A 9 7.58 15.02 -9.94
CA GLN A 9 7.50 16.20 -9.06
C GLN A 9 6.22 16.09 -8.22
N ALA A 10 6.30 16.47 -6.93
CA ALA A 10 5.16 16.36 -6.02
C ALA A 10 3.95 17.18 -6.51
N GLU A 11 4.23 18.36 -7.05
CA GLU A 11 3.22 19.31 -7.56
C GLU A 11 2.50 18.81 -8.82
N ALA A 12 3.11 17.86 -9.54
CA ALA A 12 2.51 17.24 -10.73
C ALA A 12 1.62 16.04 -10.37
N LEU A 13 1.64 15.60 -9.11
CA LEU A 13 0.82 14.48 -8.63
C LEU A 13 -0.46 14.99 -7.99
N LEU A 14 -1.54 14.89 -8.72
CA LEU A 14 -2.82 15.47 -8.34
C LEU A 14 -3.52 14.61 -7.28
N PRO A 15 -4.12 15.25 -6.25
CA PRO A 15 -4.93 14.54 -5.27
C PRO A 15 -6.17 13.92 -5.91
N VAL A 16 -6.55 12.75 -5.43
CA VAL A 16 -7.80 12.06 -5.80
C VAL A 16 -8.80 12.24 -4.67
N ALA A 17 -9.97 12.78 -4.99
CA ALA A 17 -11.02 13.01 -4.00
C ALA A 17 -11.38 11.71 -3.26
N GLY A 18 -11.48 11.78 -1.94
CA GLY A 18 -11.78 10.63 -1.10
C GLY A 18 -10.58 9.71 -0.78
N VAL A 19 -9.37 10.05 -1.23
CA VAL A 19 -8.15 9.31 -0.91
C VAL A 19 -7.21 10.17 -0.08
N ARG A 20 -6.77 9.68 1.09
CA ARG A 20 -5.69 10.27 1.89
C ARG A 20 -4.62 9.20 2.13
N ILE A 21 -3.38 9.59 2.03
CA ILE A 21 -2.24 8.69 2.14
C ILE A 21 -1.29 9.22 3.20
N GLY A 22 -0.88 8.34 4.12
CA GLY A 22 0.15 8.65 5.09
C GLY A 22 1.24 7.59 5.06
N SER A 23 2.46 7.98 5.36
CA SER A 23 3.58 7.04 5.43
C SER A 23 4.57 7.42 6.52
N THR A 24 5.23 6.40 7.08
CA THR A 24 6.19 6.56 8.17
C THR A 24 7.38 5.60 8.03
N MET A 25 8.37 5.80 8.87
CA MET A 25 9.52 4.91 9.05
C MET A 25 9.23 3.99 10.23
N ALA A 26 8.59 2.85 9.98
CA ALA A 26 8.29 1.86 11.03
C ALA A 26 9.48 0.94 11.34
N GLY A 27 10.51 0.95 10.49
CA GLY A 27 11.69 0.10 10.66
C GLY A 27 11.39 -1.37 10.42
N VAL A 28 10.47 -1.69 9.49
CA VAL A 28 10.06 -3.08 9.18
C VAL A 28 11.29 -3.94 8.88
N ARG A 29 12.27 -3.41 8.15
CA ARG A 29 13.55 -4.09 7.88
C ARG A 29 14.76 -3.18 8.07
N LYS A 30 14.75 -1.99 7.52
CA LYS A 30 15.87 -1.03 7.56
C LYS A 30 15.42 0.28 8.17
N ALA A 31 16.24 0.84 9.03
CA ALA A 31 16.03 2.20 9.55
C ALA A 31 16.24 3.26 8.45
N GLY A 32 15.72 4.45 8.69
CA GLY A 32 16.00 5.63 7.89
C GLY A 32 15.28 5.72 6.55
N ARG A 33 14.25 4.89 6.32
CA ARG A 33 13.41 4.98 5.11
C ARG A 33 11.94 4.80 5.45
N ARG A 34 11.07 5.41 4.66
CA ARG A 34 9.63 5.12 4.73
C ARG A 34 9.38 3.68 4.27
N ASP A 35 8.75 2.88 5.11
CA ASP A 35 8.51 1.46 4.87
C ASP A 35 7.13 1.00 5.32
N LEU A 36 6.31 1.92 5.80
CA LEU A 36 4.91 1.71 6.13
C LEU A 36 4.07 2.83 5.52
N SER A 37 3.01 2.47 4.81
CA SER A 37 2.04 3.41 4.24
C SER A 37 0.62 2.96 4.51
N VAL A 38 -0.25 3.90 4.85
CA VAL A 38 -1.69 3.70 5.02
C VAL A 38 -2.44 4.57 4.00
N TRP A 39 -3.43 3.99 3.36
CA TRP A 39 -4.31 4.69 2.44
C TRP A 39 -5.72 4.65 3.00
N LEU A 40 -6.30 5.80 3.22
CA LEU A 40 -7.62 5.97 3.81
C LEU A 40 -8.60 6.35 2.71
N LEU A 41 -9.64 5.56 2.55
CA LEU A 41 -10.64 5.71 1.51
C LEU A 41 -11.94 6.25 2.11
N ALA A 42 -12.52 7.24 1.47
CA ALA A 42 -13.82 7.76 1.85
C ALA A 42 -14.91 6.69 1.71
N GLU A 43 -16.00 6.85 2.44
CA GLU A 43 -17.18 6.02 2.29
C GLU A 43 -17.72 6.09 0.86
N GLY A 44 -18.20 4.96 0.33
CA GLY A 44 -18.64 4.85 -1.06
C GLY A 44 -17.51 4.63 -2.07
N SER A 45 -16.24 4.60 -1.64
CA SER A 45 -15.14 4.23 -2.52
C SER A 45 -15.26 2.77 -2.99
N VAL A 46 -14.98 2.53 -4.24
CA VAL A 46 -14.96 1.19 -4.84
C VAL A 46 -13.52 0.75 -5.07
N VAL A 47 -13.19 -0.45 -4.67
CA VAL A 47 -11.86 -1.04 -4.83
C VAL A 47 -11.93 -2.29 -5.69
N ALA A 48 -11.08 -2.39 -6.68
CA ALA A 48 -10.88 -3.56 -7.52
C ALA A 48 -9.41 -3.95 -7.56
N GLY A 49 -9.11 -5.23 -7.78
CA GLY A 49 -7.74 -5.72 -7.81
C GLY A 49 -7.57 -6.90 -8.76
N VAL A 50 -6.34 -7.05 -9.25
CA VAL A 50 -5.90 -8.24 -10.01
C VAL A 50 -4.85 -8.98 -9.20
N PHE A 51 -4.84 -10.30 -9.32
CA PHE A 51 -4.00 -11.16 -8.48
C PHE A 51 -3.26 -12.20 -9.32
N THR A 52 -2.08 -12.57 -8.85
CA THR A 52 -1.32 -13.68 -9.44
C THR A 52 -2.09 -15.01 -9.37
N ARG A 53 -1.87 -15.89 -10.34
CA ARG A 53 -2.31 -17.30 -10.32
C ARG A 53 -1.25 -18.25 -9.76
N ASN A 54 -0.11 -17.72 -9.33
CA ASN A 54 0.95 -18.54 -8.76
C ASN A 54 0.44 -19.28 -7.51
N ARG A 55 0.75 -20.59 -7.43
CA ARG A 55 0.41 -21.43 -6.28
C ARG A 55 1.19 -21.05 -5.03
N PHE A 56 2.42 -20.57 -5.18
CA PHE A 56 3.20 -19.97 -4.10
C PHE A 56 2.68 -18.55 -3.82
N CYS A 57 1.45 -18.48 -3.32
CA CYS A 57 0.73 -17.24 -3.12
C CYS A 57 1.03 -16.65 -1.74
N ALA A 58 1.52 -15.42 -1.71
CA ALA A 58 1.83 -14.71 -0.47
C ALA A 58 0.58 -14.49 0.41
N ALA A 59 0.79 -14.48 1.72
CA ALA A 59 -0.28 -14.28 2.70
C ALA A 59 -1.12 -13.00 2.46
N PRO A 60 -0.53 -11.81 2.19
CA PRO A 60 -1.33 -10.61 1.92
C PRO A 60 -2.22 -10.76 0.68
N VAL A 61 -1.78 -11.48 -0.36
CA VAL A 61 -2.62 -11.72 -1.56
C VAL A 61 -3.84 -12.57 -1.22
N GLN A 62 -3.67 -13.60 -0.37
CA GLN A 62 -4.76 -14.46 0.06
C GLN A 62 -5.78 -13.67 0.89
N VAL A 63 -5.33 -12.86 1.85
CA VAL A 63 -6.17 -12.00 2.69
C VAL A 63 -6.88 -10.92 1.83
N CYS A 64 -6.17 -10.31 0.86
CA CYS A 64 -6.81 -9.35 -0.06
C CYS A 64 -7.97 -9.98 -0.85
N ARG A 65 -7.81 -11.20 -1.38
CA ARG A 65 -8.89 -11.89 -2.08
C ARG A 65 -10.10 -12.17 -1.18
N GLU A 66 -9.83 -12.58 0.06
CA GLU A 66 -10.87 -12.84 1.07
C GLU A 66 -11.64 -11.56 1.41
N HIS A 67 -10.94 -10.45 1.68
CA HIS A 67 -11.55 -9.19 2.09
C HIS A 67 -12.29 -8.50 0.93
N LEU A 68 -11.72 -8.49 -0.28
CA LEU A 68 -12.37 -7.91 -1.46
C LEU A 68 -13.69 -8.58 -1.83
N ALA A 69 -13.83 -9.89 -1.55
CA ALA A 69 -15.09 -10.61 -1.80
C ALA A 69 -16.24 -10.08 -0.94
N GLN A 70 -15.97 -9.38 0.14
CA GLN A 70 -16.99 -8.87 1.08
C GLN A 70 -17.38 -7.40 0.83
N GLN A 71 -16.68 -6.68 -0.06
CA GLN A 71 -16.89 -5.26 -0.39
C GLN A 71 -16.65 -4.28 0.79
N GLY A 72 -16.81 -2.98 0.54
CA GLY A 72 -16.72 -1.96 1.58
C GLY A 72 -15.31 -1.67 2.09
N ILE A 73 -14.28 -1.83 1.25
CA ILE A 73 -12.89 -1.54 1.63
C ILE A 73 -12.72 -0.05 1.94
N ARG A 74 -12.12 0.25 3.09
CA ARG A 74 -11.92 1.60 3.64
C ARG A 74 -10.45 1.96 3.84
N ALA A 75 -9.55 0.97 3.86
CA ALA A 75 -8.13 1.24 4.01
C ALA A 75 -7.25 0.23 3.28
N LEU A 76 -6.07 0.69 2.84
CA LEU A 76 -4.98 -0.16 2.38
C LEU A 76 -3.80 0.00 3.34
N LEU A 77 -3.16 -1.09 3.70
CA LEU A 77 -1.99 -1.13 4.56
C LEU A 77 -0.81 -1.74 3.79
N ILE A 78 0.21 -0.95 3.52
CA ILE A 78 1.35 -1.37 2.71
C ILE A 78 2.61 -1.35 3.57
N ASN A 79 3.34 -2.47 3.64
CA ASN A 79 4.69 -2.49 4.19
C ASN A 79 5.73 -2.86 3.13
N THR A 80 6.94 -2.34 3.28
CA THR A 80 8.11 -2.70 2.47
C THR A 80 9.23 -3.28 3.32
N GLY A 81 10.11 -4.05 2.67
CA GLY A 81 11.23 -4.73 3.32
C GLY A 81 10.99 -6.21 3.64
N ASN A 82 9.75 -6.61 3.84
CA ASN A 82 9.32 -8.00 4.05
C ASN A 82 8.09 -8.27 3.18
N ALA A 83 8.11 -9.34 2.40
CA ALA A 83 7.04 -9.71 1.46
C ALA A 83 5.92 -10.54 2.11
N ASN A 84 6.13 -11.03 3.32
CA ASN A 84 5.22 -11.97 4.00
C ASN A 84 4.79 -13.13 3.08
N ALA A 85 5.74 -13.70 2.39
CA ALA A 85 5.57 -14.77 1.43
C ALA A 85 6.40 -16.00 1.83
N GLY A 86 5.83 -17.19 1.65
CA GLY A 86 6.47 -18.45 2.05
C GLY A 86 6.47 -18.71 3.56
N THR A 87 5.64 -18.02 4.30
CA THR A 87 5.57 -18.03 5.77
C THR A 87 4.38 -18.85 6.32
N GLY A 88 3.63 -19.49 5.44
CA GLY A 88 2.55 -20.43 5.81
C GLY A 88 1.46 -19.79 6.68
N ALA A 89 0.98 -20.55 7.67
CA ALA A 89 -0.09 -20.11 8.56
C ALA A 89 0.31 -18.91 9.44
N ASP A 90 1.57 -18.82 9.87
CA ASP A 90 2.08 -17.66 10.61
C ASP A 90 1.95 -16.37 9.80
N GLY A 91 2.34 -16.40 8.51
CA GLY A 91 2.20 -15.25 7.64
C GLY A 91 0.76 -14.79 7.44
N LEU A 92 -0.19 -15.73 7.32
CA LEU A 92 -1.62 -15.42 7.25
C LEU A 92 -2.12 -14.77 8.54
N ALA A 93 -1.75 -15.32 9.71
CA ALA A 93 -2.12 -14.78 11.00
C ALA A 93 -1.56 -13.34 11.17
N ARG A 94 -0.31 -13.09 10.78
CA ARG A 94 0.32 -11.76 10.84
C ARG A 94 -0.30 -10.75 9.89
N ALA A 95 -0.66 -11.18 8.67
CA ALA A 95 -1.36 -10.32 7.72
C ALA A 95 -2.74 -9.90 8.28
N ARG A 96 -3.53 -10.82 8.83
CA ARG A 96 -4.81 -10.52 9.47
C ARG A 96 -4.64 -9.65 10.72
N ARG A 97 -3.63 -9.91 11.55
CA ARG A 97 -3.30 -9.09 12.73
C ARG A 97 -2.97 -7.65 12.33
N SER A 98 -2.21 -7.44 11.25
CA SER A 98 -1.91 -6.11 10.72
C SER A 98 -3.19 -5.37 10.28
N CYS A 99 -4.11 -6.07 9.58
CA CYS A 99 -5.40 -5.51 9.20
C CYS A 99 -6.25 -5.14 10.43
N ALA A 100 -6.34 -6.03 11.42
CA ALA A 100 -7.08 -5.79 12.65
C ALA A 100 -6.51 -4.61 13.45
N ALA A 101 -5.19 -4.45 13.48
CA ALA A 101 -4.55 -3.32 14.14
C ALA A 101 -4.92 -1.99 13.48
N LEU A 102 -4.80 -1.86 12.15
CA LEU A 102 -5.21 -0.64 11.45
C LEU A 102 -6.71 -0.38 11.57
N ALA A 103 -7.53 -1.42 11.47
CA ALA A 103 -8.98 -1.30 11.61
C ALA A 103 -9.38 -0.75 12.99
N ARG A 104 -8.74 -1.22 14.06
CA ARG A 104 -8.95 -0.73 15.45
C ARG A 104 -8.63 0.77 15.57
N GLU A 105 -7.51 1.23 15.00
CA GLU A 105 -7.13 2.65 15.02
C GLU A 105 -8.13 3.54 14.25
N LEU A 106 -8.83 2.97 13.28
CA LEU A 106 -9.75 3.71 12.39
C LEU A 106 -11.24 3.49 12.74
N GLY A 107 -11.57 2.64 13.71
CA GLY A 107 -12.94 2.27 14.03
C GLY A 107 -13.63 1.46 12.91
N LEU A 108 -12.88 0.62 12.20
CA LEU A 108 -13.34 -0.19 11.07
C LEU A 108 -13.40 -1.69 11.42
N ASP A 109 -14.09 -2.48 10.58
CA ASP A 109 -13.92 -3.94 10.59
C ASP A 109 -12.60 -4.32 9.91
N ALA A 110 -11.90 -5.34 10.43
CA ALA A 110 -10.63 -5.81 9.88
C ALA A 110 -10.72 -6.18 8.39
N ARG A 111 -11.87 -6.66 7.93
CA ARG A 111 -12.15 -7.03 6.54
C ARG A 111 -12.29 -5.83 5.61
N GLN A 112 -12.38 -4.62 6.14
CA GLN A 112 -12.37 -3.38 5.36
C GLN A 112 -10.94 -2.87 5.08
N VAL A 113 -9.92 -3.63 5.50
CA VAL A 113 -8.50 -3.31 5.30
C VAL A 113 -7.86 -4.32 4.36
N LEU A 114 -7.16 -3.86 3.33
CA LEU A 114 -6.37 -4.71 2.44
C LEU A 114 -4.87 -4.61 2.78
N PRO A 115 -4.19 -5.74 3.07
CA PRO A 115 -2.76 -5.76 3.34
C PRO A 115 -1.94 -5.92 2.06
N PHE A 116 -0.84 -5.19 1.97
CA PHE A 116 0.16 -5.33 0.91
C PHE A 116 1.54 -5.43 1.53
N SER A 117 2.32 -6.41 1.09
CA SER A 117 3.70 -6.58 1.58
C SER A 117 4.64 -6.80 0.40
N THR A 118 5.80 -6.17 0.43
CA THR A 118 6.83 -6.34 -0.59
C THR A 118 8.21 -6.31 0.03
N GLY A 119 9.12 -7.16 -0.47
CA GLY A 119 10.49 -7.25 0.02
C GLY A 119 11.00 -8.69 0.06
N VAL A 120 11.67 -9.04 1.14
CA VAL A 120 12.27 -10.37 1.32
C VAL A 120 11.20 -11.42 1.60
N ILE A 121 11.32 -12.58 0.95
CA ILE A 121 10.48 -13.76 1.16
C ILE A 121 11.07 -14.66 2.25
N MET A 122 10.26 -15.58 2.78
CA MET A 122 10.66 -16.60 3.77
C MET A 122 11.13 -16.02 5.12
N GLU A 123 10.84 -14.77 5.41
CA GLU A 123 11.08 -14.12 6.70
C GLU A 123 9.78 -13.81 7.41
N THR A 124 9.74 -13.98 8.71
CA THR A 124 8.60 -13.62 9.55
C THR A 124 8.33 -12.13 9.47
N LEU A 125 7.08 -11.74 9.24
CA LEU A 125 6.67 -10.34 9.20
C LEU A 125 6.75 -9.73 10.62
N PRO A 126 7.53 -8.66 10.84
CA PRO A 126 7.62 -8.00 12.16
C PRO A 126 6.38 -7.13 12.42
N VAL A 127 5.25 -7.76 12.68
CA VAL A 127 3.94 -7.10 12.81
C VAL A 127 3.92 -6.08 13.94
N GLU A 128 4.68 -6.26 14.99
CA GLU A 128 4.82 -5.34 16.12
C GLU A 128 5.36 -3.97 15.68
N ARG A 129 6.28 -3.96 14.71
CA ARG A 129 6.82 -2.71 14.11
C ARG A 129 5.78 -2.00 13.26
N ILE A 130 4.97 -2.79 12.54
CA ILE A 130 3.84 -2.24 11.78
C ILE A 130 2.86 -1.58 12.75
N GLU A 131 2.41 -2.31 13.78
CA GLU A 131 1.48 -1.81 14.78
C GLU A 131 1.99 -0.51 15.44
N ALA A 132 3.26 -0.47 15.86
CA ALA A 132 3.86 0.72 16.45
C ALA A 132 3.93 1.92 15.50
N GLY A 133 4.03 1.69 14.18
CA GLY A 133 4.08 2.73 13.16
C GLY A 133 2.71 3.28 12.73
N LEU A 134 1.59 2.57 13.01
CA LEU A 134 0.27 2.96 12.53
C LEU A 134 -0.16 4.37 12.96
N PRO A 135 -0.03 4.78 14.25
CA PRO A 135 -0.47 6.11 14.65
C PRO A 135 0.23 7.23 13.90
N ALA A 136 1.55 7.11 13.67
CA ALA A 136 2.32 8.10 12.92
C ALA A 136 1.94 8.11 11.43
N ALA A 137 1.70 6.95 10.83
CA ALA A 137 1.26 6.86 9.44
C ALA A 137 -0.14 7.46 9.25
N ILE A 138 -1.08 7.21 10.17
CA ILE A 138 -2.43 7.76 10.14
C ILE A 138 -2.39 9.30 10.31
N ALA A 139 -1.62 9.80 11.28
CA ALA A 139 -1.47 11.24 11.52
C ALA A 139 -0.87 11.99 10.31
N ALA A 140 -0.02 11.34 9.54
CA ALA A 140 0.57 11.90 8.32
C ALA A 140 -0.36 11.86 7.10
N ALA A 141 -1.58 11.31 7.21
CA ALA A 141 -2.45 11.05 6.08
C ALA A 141 -3.05 12.34 5.48
N ARG A 142 -2.72 12.63 4.23
CA ARG A 142 -3.21 13.79 3.46
C ARG A 142 -3.43 13.45 1.98
N GLY A 143 -4.13 14.30 1.25
CA GLY A 143 -4.55 14.03 -0.13
C GLY A 143 -3.43 14.14 -1.18
N ASP A 144 -2.37 14.87 -0.88
CA ASP A 144 -1.25 15.19 -1.78
C ASP A 144 0.02 14.35 -1.52
N ALA A 145 -0.03 13.34 -0.66
CA ALA A 145 1.12 12.51 -0.26
C ALA A 145 1.50 11.43 -1.29
N TRP A 146 1.21 11.62 -2.56
CA TRP A 146 1.45 10.62 -3.61
C TRP A 146 2.92 10.33 -3.85
N LEU A 147 3.80 11.35 -3.80
CA LEU A 147 5.23 11.15 -3.97
C LEU A 147 5.82 10.34 -2.82
N GLU A 148 5.46 10.66 -1.57
CA GLU A 148 5.92 9.89 -0.41
C GLU A 148 5.38 8.45 -0.45
N ALA A 149 4.15 8.25 -0.92
CA ALA A 149 3.60 6.92 -1.14
C ALA A 149 4.41 6.13 -2.17
N ALA A 150 4.76 6.74 -3.30
CA ALA A 150 5.60 6.13 -4.32
C ALA A 150 7.00 5.76 -3.78
N GLN A 151 7.57 6.60 -2.91
CA GLN A 151 8.83 6.31 -2.23
C GLN A 151 8.69 5.19 -1.19
N ALA A 152 7.58 5.18 -0.43
CA ALA A 152 7.35 4.21 0.63
C ALA A 152 7.17 2.78 0.12
N ILE A 153 6.67 2.59 -1.11
CA ILE A 153 6.49 1.26 -1.70
C ILE A 153 7.74 0.70 -2.40
N MET A 154 8.80 1.49 -2.56
CA MET A 154 10.03 1.06 -3.22
C MET A 154 10.74 -0.05 -2.42
N THR A 155 11.43 -0.93 -3.13
CA THR A 155 12.34 -1.94 -2.53
C THR A 155 13.74 -1.82 -3.15
N THR A 156 13.94 -2.38 -4.33
CA THR A 156 15.18 -2.30 -5.13
C THR A 156 15.10 -1.23 -6.22
N ASP A 157 14.01 -0.50 -6.27
CA ASP A 157 13.82 0.61 -7.19
C ASP A 157 14.87 1.70 -6.95
N THR A 158 15.39 2.27 -8.02
CA THR A 158 16.37 3.37 -7.95
C THR A 158 15.71 4.73 -7.88
N GLN A 159 14.42 4.82 -8.29
CA GLN A 159 13.65 6.06 -8.23
C GLN A 159 12.14 5.74 -8.09
N PRO A 160 11.35 6.65 -7.48
CA PRO A 160 9.90 6.51 -7.42
C PRO A 160 9.27 6.64 -8.81
N LYS A 161 8.13 5.97 -9.00
CA LYS A 161 7.35 6.01 -10.24
C LYS A 161 5.93 6.44 -9.90
N ALA A 162 5.54 7.59 -10.43
CA ALA A 162 4.21 8.15 -10.23
C ALA A 162 3.82 9.02 -11.42
N ALA A 163 2.51 9.09 -11.70
CA ALA A 163 1.98 9.97 -12.73
C ALA A 163 0.53 10.34 -12.41
N SER A 164 0.12 11.53 -12.84
CA SER A 164 -1.27 11.98 -12.80
C SER A 164 -1.75 12.46 -14.16
N ARG A 165 -3.06 12.31 -14.40
CA ARG A 165 -3.77 12.87 -15.56
C ARG A 165 -5.16 13.32 -15.13
N GLN A 166 -5.65 14.35 -15.80
CA GLN A 166 -7.06 14.72 -15.75
C GLN A 166 -7.70 14.55 -17.11
N ILE A 167 -8.90 14.01 -17.13
CA ILE A 167 -9.70 13.83 -18.33
C ILE A 167 -11.11 14.34 -18.07
N GLN A 168 -11.83 14.70 -19.13
CA GLN A 168 -13.24 15.08 -19.08
C GLN A 168 -14.10 13.88 -19.47
N ILE A 169 -15.01 13.48 -18.59
CA ILE A 169 -16.00 12.42 -18.85
C ILE A 169 -17.38 13.01 -18.58
N HIS A 170 -18.21 13.06 -19.60
CA HIS A 170 -19.57 13.63 -19.51
C HIS A 170 -19.59 15.01 -18.81
N GLY A 171 -18.64 15.89 -19.16
CA GLY A 171 -18.55 17.25 -18.62
C GLY A 171 -18.00 17.34 -17.19
N ARG A 172 -17.57 16.24 -16.59
CA ARG A 172 -16.94 16.19 -15.26
C ARG A 172 -15.44 15.93 -15.37
N THR A 173 -14.66 16.67 -14.60
CA THR A 173 -13.22 16.42 -14.50
C THR A 173 -12.98 15.18 -13.64
N VAL A 174 -12.29 14.19 -14.21
CA VAL A 174 -11.86 12.97 -13.51
C VAL A 174 -10.34 13.02 -13.37
N THR A 175 -9.86 12.88 -12.14
CA THR A 175 -8.43 12.80 -11.84
C THR A 175 -8.02 11.33 -11.69
N LEU A 176 -6.96 10.97 -12.40
CA LEU A 176 -6.28 9.67 -12.31
C LEU A 176 -4.88 9.90 -11.77
N THR A 177 -4.56 9.29 -10.63
CA THR A 177 -3.18 9.30 -10.10
C THR A 177 -2.76 7.88 -9.78
N GLY A 178 -1.58 7.52 -10.20
CA GLY A 178 -1.04 6.17 -10.03
C GLY A 178 0.41 6.17 -9.58
N ILE A 179 0.75 5.16 -8.81
CA ILE A 179 2.12 4.85 -8.41
C ILE A 179 2.45 3.41 -8.78
N ALA A 180 3.73 3.15 -9.03
CA ALA A 180 4.20 1.80 -9.34
C ALA A 180 5.56 1.54 -8.69
N LYS A 181 5.85 0.26 -8.44
CA LYS A 181 7.17 -0.19 -8.03
C LYS A 181 7.60 -1.41 -8.85
N GLY A 182 8.90 -1.61 -8.91
CA GLY A 182 9.55 -2.73 -9.59
C GLY A 182 10.74 -2.25 -10.41
N ALA A 183 11.84 -2.99 -10.34
CA ALA A 183 13.08 -2.64 -11.02
C ALA A 183 13.59 -3.76 -11.95
N GLY A 184 13.25 -5.03 -11.68
CA GLY A 184 13.78 -6.16 -12.45
C GLY A 184 12.82 -7.36 -12.52
N MET A 185 12.08 -7.62 -11.46
CA MET A 185 11.09 -8.72 -11.44
C MET A 185 9.71 -8.16 -11.75
N ILE A 186 9.49 -7.80 -13.01
CA ILE A 186 8.27 -7.10 -13.48
C ILE A 186 7.52 -7.87 -14.56
N ARG A 187 8.02 -9.02 -14.98
CA ARG A 187 7.35 -10.02 -15.80
C ARG A 187 8.11 -11.32 -15.75
#